data_04cee3d47abd96233f57eb8df0f09d22
#
_entry.id   04cee3d47abd96233f57eb8df0f09d22
#
_cell.length_a   1.000
_cell.length_b   1.000
_cell.length_c   1.000
_cell.angle_alpha   90.00
_cell.angle_beta   90.00
_cell.angle_gamma   90.00
#
_symmetry.space_group_name_H-M   'P 1'
#
loop_
_entity.id
_entity.type
_entity.pdbx_description
1 polymer ?
#
loop_
_entity_poly.entity_id
_entity_poly.type
_entity_poly.pdbx_seq_one_letter_code
_entity_poly.pdbx_strand_id
1 'polypeptide(L)'
;GVVTLYALIPANSDASGPNMNYAPVMKAGSTLSSIAASLFTLTSDVNFASSENEIVVAKTDSTTGEPTFYAVRASGQVVSGENRIKDFRNIGDFVKFRRLTLPGNNITEIISVTDANGNEYFEVEHLSQNTIFTSIANNDTTTNVTAPTVIKPIIVPRRFVVKRDRFATN
;
A
#
# COMPACT_ATOMS: atom_id res chain seq x y z
N GLY A 1 9.78 0.69 8.44
CA GLY A 1 9.52 0.00 9.71
C GLY A 1 8.41 -1.02 9.58
N VAL A 2 8.16 -1.75 10.67
CA VAL A 2 7.05 -2.70 10.77
C VAL A 2 6.13 -2.26 11.90
N VAL A 3 4.83 -2.32 11.67
CA VAL A 3 3.80 -2.02 12.67
C VAL A 3 2.97 -3.27 12.91
N THR A 4 2.56 -3.49 14.15
CA THR A 4 1.60 -4.52 14.51
C THR A 4 0.23 -3.88 14.64
N LEU A 5 -0.74 -4.46 13.95
CA LEU A 5 -2.12 -3.99 13.89
C LEU A 5 -3.06 -5.06 14.45
N TYR A 6 -4.13 -4.63 15.07
CA TYR A 6 -5.14 -5.51 15.64
C TYR A 6 -6.53 -5.14 15.09
N ALA A 7 -7.28 -6.14 14.67
CA ALA A 7 -8.69 -6.00 14.31
C ALA A 7 -9.55 -6.88 15.22
N LEU A 8 -10.67 -6.34 15.69
CA LEU A 8 -11.67 -7.10 16.42
C LEU A 8 -12.70 -7.66 15.43
N ILE A 9 -12.86 -8.97 15.41
CA ILE A 9 -13.76 -9.69 14.51
C ILE A 9 -14.79 -10.43 15.37
N PRO A 10 -16.10 -10.32 15.08
CA PRO A 10 -17.12 -11.05 15.83
C PRO A 10 -16.96 -12.56 15.64
N ALA A 11 -17.42 -13.33 16.63
CA ALA A 11 -17.53 -14.77 16.50
C ALA A 11 -18.61 -15.16 15.49
N ASN A 12 -18.48 -16.35 14.91
CA ASN A 12 -19.57 -16.99 14.18
C ASN A 12 -20.76 -17.27 15.13
N SER A 13 -21.95 -17.34 14.57
CA SER A 13 -23.17 -17.62 15.33
C SER A 13 -23.20 -19.00 16.00
N ASP A 14 -22.37 -19.92 15.52
CA ASP A 14 -22.19 -21.29 16.06
C ASP A 14 -20.97 -21.41 16.99
N ALA A 15 -20.36 -20.28 17.36
CA ALA A 15 -19.14 -20.19 18.17
C ALA A 15 -17.93 -20.99 17.63
N SER A 16 -17.95 -21.41 16.35
CA SER A 16 -16.89 -22.21 15.72
C SER A 16 -15.58 -21.45 15.49
N GLY A 17 -15.56 -20.13 15.74
CA GLY A 17 -14.41 -19.27 15.55
C GLY A 17 -14.78 -17.87 15.09
N PRO A 18 -13.80 -17.06 14.65
CA PRO A 18 -14.07 -15.71 14.14
C PRO A 18 -14.79 -15.75 12.79
N ASN A 19 -15.72 -14.82 12.59
CA ASN A 19 -16.39 -14.67 11.31
C ASN A 19 -15.51 -13.85 10.35
N MET A 20 -14.73 -14.54 9.54
CA MET A 20 -13.76 -13.92 8.63
C MET A 20 -14.39 -13.06 7.52
N ASN A 21 -15.70 -13.14 7.30
CA ASN A 21 -16.39 -12.23 6.39
C ASN A 21 -16.35 -10.77 6.86
N TYR A 22 -16.11 -10.55 8.15
CA TYR A 22 -15.93 -9.22 8.76
C TYR A 22 -14.46 -8.82 8.90
N ALA A 23 -13.53 -9.64 8.45
CA ALA A 23 -12.11 -9.30 8.51
C ALA A 23 -11.80 -8.16 7.52
N PRO A 24 -11.30 -7.00 8.00
CA PRO A 24 -11.01 -5.87 7.12
C PRO A 24 -9.72 -6.09 6.33
N VAL A 25 -9.57 -5.29 5.27
CA VAL A 25 -8.29 -5.08 4.59
C VAL A 25 -7.90 -3.62 4.75
N MET A 26 -6.80 -3.35 5.45
CA MET A 26 -6.24 -2.01 5.53
C MET A 26 -5.40 -1.77 4.28
N LYS A 27 -5.73 -0.72 3.54
CA LYS A 27 -5.11 -0.43 2.25
C LYS A 27 -3.77 0.27 2.38
N ALA A 28 -2.86 -0.02 1.45
CA ALA A 28 -1.64 0.76 1.25
C ALA A 28 -1.98 2.25 1.12
N GLY A 29 -1.12 3.13 1.62
CA GLY A 29 -1.39 4.57 1.70
C GLY A 29 -2.18 5.01 2.93
N SER A 30 -2.69 4.09 3.76
CA SER A 30 -3.31 4.43 5.04
C SER A 30 -2.29 5.09 5.97
N THR A 31 -2.71 6.20 6.59
CA THR A 31 -1.86 6.95 7.53
C THR A 31 -2.11 6.48 8.96
N LEU A 32 -1.04 6.21 9.67
CA LEU A 32 -1.01 5.83 11.08
C LEU A 32 -0.29 6.92 11.87
N SER A 33 -0.73 7.20 13.09
CA SER A 33 -0.05 8.12 14.00
C SER A 33 0.43 7.40 15.24
N SER A 34 1.64 7.72 15.69
CA SER A 34 2.12 7.28 17.00
C SER A 34 1.57 8.18 18.11
N ILE A 35 1.74 7.74 19.36
CA ILE A 35 1.42 8.54 20.55
C ILE A 35 2.18 9.88 20.56
N ALA A 36 3.38 9.91 19.97
CA ALA A 36 4.19 11.11 19.81
C ALA A 36 3.83 11.96 18.59
N ALA A 37 2.64 11.74 17.98
CA ALA A 37 2.15 12.41 16.78
C ALA A 37 3.05 12.28 15.53
N SER A 38 3.96 11.30 15.50
CA SER A 38 4.70 10.98 14.29
C SER A 38 3.80 10.21 13.31
N LEU A 39 3.84 10.62 12.04
CA LEU A 39 3.03 10.01 10.99
C LEU A 39 3.81 8.92 10.26
N PHE A 40 3.10 7.86 9.94
CA PHE A 40 3.58 6.73 9.18
C PHE A 40 2.56 6.36 8.10
N THR A 41 3.04 5.98 6.94
CA THR A 41 2.19 5.53 5.84
C THR A 41 2.41 4.05 5.58
N LEU A 42 1.33 3.29 5.47
CA LEU A 42 1.36 1.86 5.15
C LEU A 42 1.80 1.66 3.69
N THR A 43 2.78 0.80 3.45
CA THR A 43 3.37 0.60 2.10
C THR A 43 2.70 -0.51 1.30
N SER A 44 2.00 -1.43 1.98
CA SER A 44 1.30 -2.55 1.34
C SER A 44 -0.02 -2.82 2.04
N ASP A 45 -0.96 -3.45 1.35
CA ASP A 45 -2.23 -3.88 1.96
C ASP A 45 -1.98 -4.86 3.11
N VAL A 46 -2.72 -4.70 4.20
CA VAL A 46 -2.75 -5.65 5.32
C VAL A 46 -4.10 -6.33 5.36
N ASN A 47 -4.12 -7.62 5.03
CA ASN A 47 -5.32 -8.43 5.03
C ASN A 47 -5.47 -9.18 6.36
N PHE A 48 -6.47 -8.83 7.14
CA PHE A 48 -6.75 -9.50 8.41
C PHE A 48 -7.40 -10.88 8.25
N ALA A 49 -7.87 -11.23 7.06
CA ALA A 49 -8.38 -12.58 6.78
C ALA A 49 -7.28 -13.60 6.41
N SER A 50 -6.00 -13.19 6.35
CA SER A 50 -4.90 -14.10 6.05
C SER A 50 -4.77 -15.21 7.11
N SER A 51 -4.55 -16.44 6.67
CA SER A 51 -4.33 -17.60 7.56
C SER A 51 -3.01 -17.53 8.34
N GLU A 52 -2.11 -16.62 7.98
CA GLU A 52 -0.84 -16.40 8.68
C GLU A 52 -0.99 -15.54 9.94
N ASN A 53 -2.15 -14.89 10.10
CA ASN A 53 -2.41 -14.01 11.22
C ASN A 53 -2.65 -14.79 12.50
N GLU A 54 -2.16 -14.26 13.60
CA GLU A 54 -2.45 -14.79 14.95
C GLU A 54 -3.85 -14.37 15.39
N ILE A 55 -4.64 -15.33 15.87
CA ILE A 55 -6.00 -15.10 16.31
C ILE A 55 -6.13 -15.52 17.79
N VAL A 56 -6.63 -14.61 18.61
CA VAL A 56 -6.87 -14.86 20.03
C VAL A 56 -8.28 -14.42 20.43
N VAL A 57 -8.85 -15.08 21.43
CA VAL A 57 -10.14 -14.66 22.00
C VAL A 57 -9.96 -13.31 22.70
N ALA A 58 -10.73 -12.31 22.28
CA ALA A 58 -10.67 -10.98 22.85
C ALA A 58 -11.79 -10.71 23.86
N LYS A 59 -12.95 -11.32 23.66
CA LYS A 59 -14.11 -11.12 24.54
C LYS A 59 -14.96 -12.38 24.59
N THR A 60 -15.43 -12.72 25.77
CA THR A 60 -16.37 -13.82 26.02
C THR A 60 -17.67 -13.28 26.57
N ASP A 61 -18.74 -14.03 26.39
CA ASP A 61 -20.02 -13.79 27.08
C ASP A 61 -19.86 -14.11 28.58
N SER A 62 -20.36 -13.23 29.44
CA SER A 62 -20.22 -13.37 30.89
C SER A 62 -21.08 -14.49 31.48
N THR A 63 -22.11 -14.95 30.77
CA THR A 63 -23.07 -15.94 31.21
C THR A 63 -22.72 -17.34 30.71
N THR A 64 -22.38 -17.44 29.40
CA THR A 64 -22.10 -18.72 28.75
C THR A 64 -20.62 -19.06 28.71
N GLY A 65 -19.72 -18.03 28.79
CA GLY A 65 -18.28 -18.19 28.63
C GLY A 65 -17.85 -18.34 27.16
N GLU A 66 -18.79 -18.33 26.23
CA GLU A 66 -18.47 -18.49 24.79
C GLU A 66 -17.81 -17.23 24.22
N PRO A 67 -16.85 -17.38 23.28
CA PRO A 67 -16.23 -16.25 22.61
C PRO A 67 -17.24 -15.43 21.82
N THR A 68 -17.25 -14.11 22.02
CA THR A 68 -18.08 -13.15 21.28
C THR A 68 -17.27 -12.35 20.27
N PHE A 69 -15.96 -12.10 20.57
CA PHE A 69 -15.04 -11.41 19.68
C PHE A 69 -13.66 -12.04 19.74
N TYR A 70 -13.00 -12.01 18.61
CA TYR A 70 -11.61 -12.39 18.44
C TYR A 70 -10.78 -11.18 18.06
N ALA A 71 -9.55 -11.09 18.55
CA ALA A 71 -8.55 -10.15 18.09
C ALA A 71 -7.64 -10.87 17.07
N VAL A 72 -7.58 -10.33 15.88
CA VAL A 72 -6.65 -10.78 14.83
C VAL A 72 -5.49 -9.83 14.80
N ARG A 73 -4.28 -10.38 14.94
CA ARG A 73 -3.02 -9.66 14.90
C ARG A 73 -2.39 -9.82 13.52
N ALA A 74 -2.15 -8.70 12.84
CA ALA A 74 -1.46 -8.67 11.56
C ALA A 74 -0.28 -7.70 11.60
N SER A 75 0.72 -7.91 10.75
CA SER A 75 1.88 -7.04 10.62
C SER A 75 1.83 -6.31 9.29
N GLY A 76 2.16 -5.01 9.31
CA GLY A 76 2.26 -4.18 8.11
C GLY A 76 3.58 -3.44 8.03
N GLN A 77 4.05 -3.22 6.80
CA GLN A 77 5.23 -2.40 6.57
C GLN A 77 4.83 -0.93 6.45
N VAL A 78 5.59 -0.06 7.10
CA VAL A 78 5.35 1.38 7.10
C VAL A 78 6.62 2.17 6.83
N VAL A 79 6.45 3.32 6.19
CA VAL A 79 7.47 4.37 6.07
C VAL A 79 7.06 5.56 6.93
N SER A 80 8.07 6.25 7.50
CA SER A 80 7.82 7.50 8.22
C SER A 80 7.50 8.59 7.21
N GLY A 81 6.40 9.30 7.42
CA GLY A 81 5.96 10.39 6.57
C GLY A 81 4.47 10.36 6.28
N GLU A 82 4.03 11.33 5.52
CA GLU A 82 2.66 11.48 5.05
C GLU A 82 2.63 11.59 3.53
N ASN A 83 1.51 11.20 2.93
CA ASN A 83 1.28 11.39 1.50
C ASN A 83 0.93 12.86 1.25
N ARG A 84 1.63 13.48 0.30
CA ARG A 84 1.37 14.85 -0.15
C ARG A 84 1.11 14.87 -1.64
N ILE A 85 0.12 15.66 -2.03
CA ILE A 85 -0.18 15.94 -3.43
C ILE A 85 0.43 17.28 -3.81
N LYS A 86 1.13 17.32 -4.93
CA LYS A 86 1.66 18.55 -5.53
C LYS A 86 1.11 18.75 -6.92
N ASP A 87 0.31 19.78 -7.10
CA ASP A 87 -0.15 20.22 -8.41
C ASP A 87 0.85 21.19 -9.05
N PHE A 88 1.20 20.92 -10.29
CA PHE A 88 1.93 21.85 -11.15
C PHE A 88 0.96 22.46 -12.15
N ARG A 89 0.55 23.69 -11.92
CA ARG A 89 -0.38 24.43 -12.75
C ARG A 89 0.37 25.34 -13.72
N ASN A 90 -0.23 25.58 -14.90
CA ASN A 90 0.30 26.52 -15.90
C ASN A 90 1.76 26.20 -16.31
N ILE A 91 2.04 24.91 -16.51
CA ILE A 91 3.40 24.48 -16.91
C ILE A 91 3.73 24.86 -18.35
N GLY A 92 2.79 25.47 -19.10
CA GLY A 92 2.96 25.91 -20.51
C GLY A 92 2.94 24.76 -21.50
N ASP A 93 3.32 25.07 -22.74
CA ASP A 93 3.31 24.12 -23.86
C ASP A 93 4.26 22.94 -23.64
N PHE A 94 4.08 21.89 -24.47
CA PHE A 94 4.93 20.71 -24.42
C PHE A 94 6.42 21.07 -24.61
N VAL A 95 7.24 20.65 -23.65
CA VAL A 95 8.70 20.73 -23.72
C VAL A 95 9.28 19.35 -23.52
N LYS A 96 10.07 18.88 -24.49
CA LYS A 96 10.75 17.58 -24.40
C LYS A 96 11.71 17.56 -23.20
N PHE A 97 11.67 16.48 -22.40
CA PHE A 97 12.48 16.33 -21.20
C PHE A 97 12.28 17.43 -20.15
N ARG A 98 11.04 17.88 -20.00
CA ARG A 98 10.68 18.87 -18.99
C ARG A 98 11.13 18.39 -17.61
N ARG A 99 11.71 19.30 -16.85
CA ARG A 99 12.05 19.07 -15.44
C ARG A 99 11.05 19.78 -14.57
N LEU A 100 10.56 19.09 -13.54
CA LEU A 100 9.70 19.63 -12.51
C LEU A 100 10.37 19.36 -11.16
N THR A 101 10.60 20.43 -10.40
CA THR A 101 11.23 20.32 -9.09
C THR A 101 10.16 20.20 -8.01
N LEU A 102 10.22 19.11 -7.23
CA LEU A 102 9.36 18.94 -6.08
C LEU A 102 9.90 19.74 -4.88
N PRO A 103 9.05 20.51 -4.20
CA PRO A 103 9.46 21.20 -2.98
C PRO A 103 9.63 20.19 -1.84
N GLY A 104 10.73 20.31 -1.11
CA GLY A 104 11.01 19.49 0.08
C GLY A 104 12.26 18.63 -0.06
N ASN A 105 12.87 18.32 1.07
CA ASN A 105 14.17 17.67 1.12
C ASN A 105 14.12 16.19 1.48
N ASN A 106 12.97 15.67 1.91
CA ASN A 106 12.85 14.32 2.47
C ASN A 106 11.73 13.54 1.75
N ILE A 107 11.75 13.56 0.41
CA ILE A 107 10.82 12.77 -0.39
C ILE A 107 11.34 11.35 -0.48
N THR A 108 10.60 10.42 0.11
CA THR A 108 10.97 9.00 0.14
C THR A 108 10.65 8.34 -1.19
N GLU A 109 9.45 8.61 -1.73
CA GLU A 109 8.92 7.94 -2.91
C GLU A 109 7.96 8.87 -3.66
N ILE A 110 7.86 8.70 -4.97
CA ILE A 110 6.80 9.27 -5.80
C ILE A 110 5.78 8.17 -6.06
N ILE A 111 4.60 8.29 -5.46
CA ILE A 111 3.56 7.25 -5.53
C ILE A 111 2.91 7.21 -6.90
N SER A 112 2.59 8.37 -7.47
CA SER A 112 1.98 8.48 -8.79
C SER A 112 2.24 9.84 -9.41
N VAL A 113 2.28 9.88 -10.73
CA VAL A 113 2.33 11.10 -11.54
C VAL A 113 1.27 11.00 -12.61
N THR A 114 0.35 11.97 -12.63
CA THR A 114 -0.73 12.03 -13.61
C THR A 114 -0.80 13.39 -14.27
N ASP A 115 -1.25 13.46 -15.52
CA ASP A 115 -1.55 14.73 -16.18
C ASP A 115 -3.03 15.14 -16.00
N ALA A 116 -3.37 16.33 -16.49
CA ALA A 116 -4.73 16.87 -16.39
C ALA A 116 -5.79 16.05 -17.17
N ASN A 117 -5.37 15.18 -18.07
CA ASN A 117 -6.25 14.29 -18.84
C ASN A 117 -6.40 12.91 -18.15
N GLY A 118 -5.79 12.72 -16.97
CA GLY A 118 -5.81 11.46 -16.24
C GLY A 118 -4.85 10.41 -16.76
N ASN A 119 -3.92 10.77 -17.65
CA ASN A 119 -2.88 9.83 -18.08
C ASN A 119 -1.83 9.64 -16.99
N GLU A 120 -1.50 8.41 -16.72
CA GLU A 120 -0.47 8.03 -15.75
C GLU A 120 0.92 7.98 -16.40
N TYR A 121 1.93 8.41 -15.64
CA TYR A 121 3.34 8.35 -15.99
C TYR A 121 4.04 7.39 -15.05
N PHE A 122 4.90 6.56 -15.60
CA PHE A 122 5.59 5.51 -14.85
C PHE A 122 7.06 5.86 -14.61
N GLU A 123 7.54 5.59 -13.40
CA GLU A 123 8.95 5.74 -13.09
C GLU A 123 9.77 4.66 -13.80
N VAL A 124 10.87 5.09 -14.44
CA VAL A 124 11.82 4.22 -15.13
C VAL A 124 13.24 4.62 -14.76
N GLU A 125 14.19 3.70 -14.89
CA GLU A 125 15.60 3.99 -14.64
C GLU A 125 16.18 4.95 -15.68
N HIS A 126 15.78 4.77 -16.96
CA HIS A 126 16.23 5.59 -18.07
C HIS A 126 15.06 5.95 -18.99
N LEU A 127 15.04 7.19 -19.49
CA LEU A 127 13.98 7.65 -20.40
C LEU A 127 13.89 6.87 -21.73
N SER A 128 14.90 6.10 -22.10
CA SER A 128 14.88 5.18 -23.24
C SER A 128 14.15 3.86 -22.94
N GLN A 129 13.96 3.52 -21.67
CA GLN A 129 13.22 2.32 -21.25
C GLN A 129 11.74 2.51 -21.55
N ASN A 130 11.16 1.64 -22.36
CA ASN A 130 9.75 1.68 -22.74
C ASN A 130 8.90 0.58 -22.12
N THR A 131 9.51 -0.29 -21.32
CA THR A 131 8.83 -1.43 -20.71
C THR A 131 9.21 -1.49 -19.23
N ILE A 132 8.21 -1.69 -18.37
CA ILE A 132 8.36 -2.01 -16.95
C ILE A 132 7.77 -3.38 -16.68
N PHE A 133 8.17 -3.97 -15.56
CA PHE A 133 7.63 -5.25 -15.09
C PHE A 133 6.80 -5.00 -13.85
N THR A 134 5.58 -5.52 -13.83
CA THR A 134 4.71 -5.46 -12.66
C THR A 134 4.33 -6.86 -12.21
N SER A 135 4.19 -7.03 -10.89
CA SER A 135 3.68 -8.27 -10.32
C SER A 135 2.16 -8.23 -10.32
N ILE A 136 1.54 -9.26 -10.87
CA ILE A 136 0.09 -9.48 -10.80
C ILE A 136 -0.20 -10.77 -10.06
N ALA A 137 -1.37 -10.86 -9.42
CA ALA A 137 -1.80 -12.08 -8.77
C ALA A 137 -1.88 -13.24 -9.78
N ASN A 138 -1.35 -14.39 -9.39
CA ASN A 138 -1.47 -15.61 -10.18
C ASN A 138 -2.83 -16.25 -9.92
N ASN A 139 -3.71 -16.18 -10.90
CA ASN A 139 -5.05 -16.75 -10.82
C ASN A 139 -5.12 -18.22 -11.27
N ASP A 140 -3.99 -18.83 -11.63
CA ASP A 140 -3.94 -20.26 -11.98
C ASP A 140 -4.06 -21.10 -10.70
N THR A 141 -5.13 -21.87 -10.61
CA THR A 141 -5.45 -22.71 -9.44
C THR A 141 -4.44 -23.82 -9.18
N THR A 142 -3.61 -24.16 -10.17
CA THR A 142 -2.60 -25.23 -10.05
C THR A 142 -1.26 -24.72 -9.56
N THR A 143 -0.91 -23.47 -9.87
CA THR A 143 0.42 -22.90 -9.59
C THR A 143 0.42 -21.74 -8.59
N ASN A 144 -0.75 -21.19 -8.25
CA ASN A 144 -0.85 -20.03 -7.35
C ASN A 144 -0.32 -20.28 -5.92
N VAL A 145 -0.30 -21.54 -5.47
CA VAL A 145 0.24 -21.91 -4.16
C VAL A 145 1.77 -21.80 -4.13
N THR A 146 2.43 -22.20 -5.21
CA THR A 146 3.90 -22.17 -5.33
C THR A 146 4.43 -20.87 -5.92
N ALA A 147 3.62 -20.19 -6.73
CA ALA A 147 3.95 -18.92 -7.37
C ALA A 147 2.74 -17.97 -7.27
N PRO A 148 2.55 -17.30 -6.12
CA PRO A 148 1.36 -16.46 -5.89
C PRO A 148 1.29 -15.23 -6.79
N THR A 149 2.42 -14.84 -7.40
CA THR A 149 2.50 -13.71 -8.34
C THR A 149 3.25 -14.10 -9.61
N VAL A 150 2.83 -13.51 -10.72
CA VAL A 150 3.54 -13.59 -12.00
C VAL A 150 3.97 -12.19 -12.45
N ILE A 151 5.11 -12.11 -13.12
CA ILE A 151 5.65 -10.86 -13.63
C ILE A 151 5.11 -10.63 -15.05
N LYS A 152 4.48 -9.47 -15.25
CA LYS A 152 3.95 -9.06 -16.55
C LYS A 152 4.68 -7.84 -17.07
N PRO A 153 5.19 -7.83 -18.33
CA PRO A 153 5.72 -6.64 -18.97
C PRO A 153 4.58 -5.69 -19.37
N ILE A 154 4.76 -4.41 -19.10
CA ILE A 154 3.85 -3.33 -19.49
C ILE A 154 4.65 -2.31 -20.32
N ILE A 155 4.12 -1.94 -21.49
CA ILE A 155 4.68 -0.86 -22.29
C ILE A 155 4.24 0.48 -21.70
N VAL A 156 5.21 1.35 -21.41
CA VAL A 156 4.99 2.65 -20.77
C VAL A 156 5.41 3.80 -21.71
N PRO A 157 4.48 4.32 -22.52
CA PRO A 157 4.76 5.44 -23.43
C PRO A 157 5.00 6.74 -22.66
N ARG A 158 4.37 6.90 -21.50
CA ARG A 158 4.52 8.05 -20.60
C ARG A 158 5.35 7.63 -19.39
N ARG A 159 6.48 8.29 -19.22
CA ARG A 159 7.45 7.89 -18.21
C ARG A 159 8.28 9.06 -17.69
N PHE A 160 8.82 8.92 -16.53
CA PHE A 160 9.70 9.89 -15.90
C PHE A 160 10.88 9.21 -15.21
N VAL A 161 11.89 9.99 -14.89
CA VAL A 161 13.07 9.58 -14.12
C VAL A 161 13.20 10.52 -12.94
N VAL A 162 13.38 9.99 -11.76
CA VAL A 162 13.63 10.77 -10.54
C VAL A 162 15.12 11.07 -10.43
N LYS A 163 15.46 12.34 -10.33
CA LYS A 163 16.79 12.77 -9.95
C LYS A 163 16.76 13.36 -8.55
N ARG A 164 17.52 12.79 -7.65
CA ARG A 164 17.68 13.30 -6.28
C ARG A 164 18.92 14.14 -6.22
N ASP A 165 18.76 15.40 -5.91
CA ASP A 165 19.85 16.31 -5.60
C ASP A 165 19.93 16.52 -4.08
N ARG A 166 21.06 17.00 -3.58
CA ARG A 166 21.32 17.22 -2.17
C ARG A 166 20.31 18.17 -1.53
N PHE A 167 19.68 19.02 -2.33
CA PHE A 167 18.76 20.07 -1.88
C PHE A 167 17.35 19.99 -2.47
N ALA A 168 17.12 19.15 -3.48
CA ALA A 168 15.82 19.00 -4.13
C ALA A 168 15.66 17.66 -4.83
N THR A 169 14.42 17.20 -5.02
CA THR A 169 14.07 16.07 -5.87
C THR A 169 13.50 16.61 -7.18
N ASN A 170 14.12 16.32 -8.30
CA ASN A 170 13.74 16.75 -9.66
C ASN A 170 13.19 15.59 -10.47
#